data_85995dac53a361223a567edd43f79fac
#
_entry.id   85995dac53a361223a567edd43f79fac
#
_cell.length_a   1.000
_cell.length_b   1.000
_cell.length_c   1.000
_cell.angle_alpha   90.00
_cell.angle_beta   90.00
_cell.angle_gamma   90.00
#
_symmetry.space_group_name_H-M   'P 1'
#
loop_
_entity.id
_entity.type
_entity.pdbx_description
1 polymer ?
#
loop_
_entity_poly.entity_id
_entity_poly.type
_entity_poly.pdbx_seq_one_letter_code
_entity_poly.pdbx_strand_id
1 'polypeptide(L)'
;MKKILFLSSKDICYSSTDYFEKRISDELINAGMHVTHIKVPKASDMAYAILKPYFDADYDAVIDINTRIPVIRYNNEYLLNYFNIPIWHYILDHPLYHYEALSATIHSFNIICLDMNHAALIKESFPHIRSVHVMPLAADNFQSLQQTSGSLSGSLDPYTHNASKVLSGYFKRPDNLIFTGTYTDPIKTSLLYSSRHSLDNHPLFTLLLEKPGLTQESAVKELIEADILNTDMRPVEYLYNNFLVDVFLQAVIREEIITQIIKNHIDIIIYGHGWDAFADKCDILAPDISKYLHIRPEVSYSSLPCIYASSQISVNQMPWFKYGIHDRIPLSLMNGCLCLSDTSDYFTYVLKNKSDYGIHTYSLEALDSMPDILNQLLKRIEHKDENIINELRNGYNYACSDFSWKHWTRKWISLLTAYGYN
;
A
#
# COMPACT_ATOMS: atom_id res chain seq x y z
N MET A 1 8.86 -9.08 -29.65
CA MET A 1 8.37 -9.51 -28.33
C MET A 1 9.29 -8.83 -27.32
N LYS A 2 8.75 -8.02 -26.41
CA LYS A 2 9.58 -7.32 -25.40
C LYS A 2 10.13 -8.31 -24.40
N LYS A 3 11.38 -8.10 -23.99
CA LYS A 3 12.10 -8.90 -23.00
C LYS A 3 12.34 -8.08 -21.76
N ILE A 4 11.84 -8.55 -20.64
CA ILE A 4 11.91 -7.84 -19.35
C ILE A 4 12.81 -8.63 -18.40
N LEU A 5 13.76 -7.93 -17.79
CA LEU A 5 14.53 -8.46 -16.66
C LEU A 5 13.88 -7.98 -15.37
N PHE A 6 13.32 -8.90 -14.60
CA PHE A 6 12.65 -8.61 -13.35
C PHE A 6 13.57 -8.96 -12.19
N LEU A 7 13.95 -7.95 -11.41
CA LEU A 7 14.85 -8.11 -10.26
C LEU A 7 14.05 -8.16 -8.97
N SER A 8 14.37 -9.08 -8.08
CA SER A 8 13.79 -9.20 -6.76
C SER A 8 14.86 -9.37 -5.69
N SER A 9 14.50 -9.11 -4.44
CA SER A 9 15.39 -9.28 -3.28
C SER A 9 14.69 -10.10 -2.18
N LYS A 10 15.47 -10.80 -1.35
CA LYS A 10 14.91 -11.65 -0.29
C LYS A 10 14.31 -10.89 0.90
N ASP A 11 14.50 -9.59 0.97
CA ASP A 11 14.53 -8.89 2.25
C ASP A 11 13.38 -7.93 2.52
N ILE A 12 12.26 -8.03 1.78
CA ILE A 12 11.21 -7.01 1.88
C ILE A 12 9.84 -7.62 2.15
N CYS A 13 9.18 -7.01 3.15
CA CYS A 13 7.74 -7.05 3.43
C CYS A 13 7.04 -8.42 3.41
N TYR A 14 6.95 -9.11 4.53
CA TYR A 14 5.91 -10.10 4.89
C TYR A 14 5.27 -10.89 3.72
N SER A 15 6.05 -11.44 2.79
CA SER A 15 5.58 -12.20 1.61
C SER A 15 4.63 -11.47 0.64
N SER A 16 4.21 -10.22 0.91
CA SER A 16 3.35 -9.45 -0.01
C SER A 16 4.08 -9.09 -1.29
N THR A 17 5.38 -8.77 -1.20
CA THR A 17 6.21 -8.43 -2.35
C THR A 17 6.35 -9.64 -3.30
N ASP A 18 6.61 -10.84 -2.76
CA ASP A 18 6.66 -12.07 -3.58
C ASP A 18 5.35 -12.30 -4.34
N TYR A 19 4.21 -11.96 -3.72
CA TYR A 19 2.91 -12.04 -4.38
C TYR A 19 2.78 -11.03 -5.52
N PHE A 20 3.12 -9.76 -5.28
CA PHE A 20 3.06 -8.72 -6.32
C PHE A 20 4.02 -8.99 -7.46
N GLU A 21 5.27 -9.39 -7.16
CA GLU A 21 6.27 -9.78 -8.15
C GLU A 21 5.75 -10.89 -9.06
N LYS A 22 5.18 -11.94 -8.45
CA LYS A 22 4.58 -13.05 -9.19
C LYS A 22 3.43 -12.59 -10.07
N ARG A 23 2.47 -11.82 -9.52
CA ARG A 23 1.30 -11.35 -10.28
C ARG A 23 1.70 -10.47 -11.46
N ILE A 24 2.62 -9.54 -11.24
CA ILE A 24 3.14 -8.66 -12.29
C ILE A 24 3.85 -9.46 -13.38
N SER A 25 4.71 -10.39 -12.99
CA SER A 25 5.39 -11.26 -13.96
C SER A 25 4.41 -12.09 -14.78
N ASP A 26 3.44 -12.73 -14.12
CA ASP A 26 2.41 -13.54 -14.78
C ASP A 26 1.62 -12.72 -15.83
N GLU A 27 1.23 -11.50 -15.47
CA GLU A 27 0.46 -10.64 -16.37
C GLU A 27 1.28 -10.07 -17.53
N LEU A 28 2.56 -9.76 -17.32
CA LEU A 28 3.47 -9.38 -18.41
C LEU A 28 3.67 -10.56 -19.39
N ILE A 29 3.81 -11.79 -18.88
CA ILE A 29 3.89 -13.02 -19.70
C ILE A 29 2.57 -13.22 -20.48
N ASN A 30 1.43 -13.08 -19.82
CA ASN A 30 0.10 -13.19 -20.44
C ASN A 30 -0.10 -12.12 -21.54
N ALA A 31 0.52 -10.95 -21.40
CA ALA A 31 0.54 -9.92 -22.42
C ALA A 31 1.54 -10.17 -23.57
N GLY A 32 2.20 -11.33 -23.59
CA GLY A 32 3.12 -11.74 -24.65
C GLY A 32 4.56 -11.26 -24.48
N MET A 33 4.97 -10.86 -23.29
CA MET A 33 6.36 -10.49 -23.01
C MET A 33 7.16 -11.69 -22.53
N HIS A 34 8.46 -11.66 -22.75
CA HIS A 34 9.38 -12.62 -22.15
C HIS A 34 9.93 -12.03 -20.86
N VAL A 35 9.64 -12.63 -19.71
CA VAL A 35 10.10 -12.17 -18.39
C VAL A 35 11.15 -13.12 -17.84
N THR A 36 12.33 -12.60 -17.53
CA THR A 36 13.38 -13.32 -16.80
C THR A 36 13.44 -12.79 -15.38
N HIS A 37 13.22 -13.65 -14.41
CA HIS A 37 13.21 -13.28 -13.00
C HIS A 37 14.52 -13.64 -12.31
N ILE A 38 15.20 -12.67 -11.72
CA ILE A 38 16.49 -12.83 -11.04
C ILE A 38 16.38 -12.37 -9.60
N LYS A 39 16.74 -13.26 -8.68
CA LYS A 39 16.85 -12.95 -7.26
C LYS A 39 18.24 -12.39 -6.94
N VAL A 40 18.30 -11.14 -6.54
CA VAL A 40 19.56 -10.40 -6.29
C VAL A 40 19.88 -10.43 -4.80
N PRO A 41 21.08 -10.91 -4.40
CA PRO A 41 21.51 -10.88 -3.00
C PRO A 41 21.99 -9.47 -2.61
N LYS A 42 22.03 -9.19 -1.29
CA LYS A 42 22.51 -7.91 -0.76
C LYS A 42 24.02 -7.70 -0.94
N ALA A 43 24.82 -8.78 -0.91
CA ALA A 43 26.27 -8.68 -1.03
C ALA A 43 26.65 -8.25 -2.45
N SER A 44 27.36 -7.13 -2.59
CA SER A 44 27.64 -6.47 -3.86
C SER A 44 28.39 -7.35 -4.87
N ASP A 45 29.41 -8.09 -4.42
CA ASP A 45 30.17 -8.98 -5.30
C ASP A 45 29.33 -10.14 -5.83
N MET A 46 28.45 -10.69 -4.99
CA MET A 46 27.52 -11.75 -5.40
C MET A 46 26.45 -11.19 -6.34
N ALA A 47 25.92 -10.00 -6.04
CA ALA A 47 24.94 -9.33 -6.89
C ALA A 47 25.52 -9.04 -8.28
N TYR A 48 26.74 -8.52 -8.34
CA TYR A 48 27.47 -8.30 -9.59
C TYR A 48 27.68 -9.61 -10.37
N ALA A 49 28.17 -10.67 -9.71
CA ALA A 49 28.42 -11.94 -10.36
C ALA A 49 27.16 -12.57 -10.96
N ILE A 50 26.01 -12.44 -10.26
CA ILE A 50 24.73 -12.93 -10.72
C ILE A 50 24.18 -12.09 -11.88
N LEU A 51 24.32 -10.76 -11.84
CA LEU A 51 23.74 -9.86 -12.86
C LEU A 51 24.64 -9.70 -14.09
N LYS A 52 25.97 -9.92 -13.97
CA LYS A 52 26.93 -9.75 -15.06
C LYS A 52 26.53 -10.41 -16.39
N PRO A 53 25.97 -11.64 -16.44
CA PRO A 53 25.54 -12.27 -17.71
C PRO A 53 24.42 -11.52 -18.43
N TYR A 54 23.74 -10.58 -17.75
CA TYR A 54 22.58 -9.87 -18.25
C TYR A 54 22.86 -8.42 -18.65
N PHE A 55 24.05 -7.85 -18.32
CA PHE A 55 24.36 -6.45 -18.60
C PHE A 55 24.31 -6.10 -20.10
N ASP A 56 24.86 -6.98 -20.93
CA ASP A 56 24.89 -6.81 -22.39
C ASP A 56 23.83 -7.66 -23.11
N ALA A 57 22.91 -8.29 -22.35
CA ALA A 57 21.87 -9.09 -22.94
C ALA A 57 20.75 -8.22 -23.50
N ASP A 58 20.07 -8.72 -24.54
CA ASP A 58 19.02 -8.02 -25.28
C ASP A 58 17.72 -7.97 -24.46
N TYR A 59 17.67 -7.11 -23.42
CA TYR A 59 16.46 -6.77 -22.67
C TYR A 59 15.98 -5.37 -23.02
N ASP A 60 14.66 -5.18 -22.98
CA ASP A 60 14.02 -3.87 -23.25
C ASP A 60 13.93 -3.00 -21.99
N ALA A 61 13.88 -3.61 -20.80
CA ALA A 61 13.85 -2.89 -19.52
C ALA A 61 14.22 -3.82 -18.36
N VAL A 62 14.72 -3.19 -17.28
CA VAL A 62 14.82 -3.78 -15.95
C VAL A 62 13.64 -3.29 -15.11
N ILE A 63 12.99 -4.18 -14.38
CA ILE A 63 11.94 -3.88 -13.40
C ILE A 63 12.41 -4.31 -12.02
N ASP A 64 12.17 -3.48 -11.04
CA ASP A 64 12.42 -3.71 -9.63
C ASP A 64 11.26 -3.16 -8.82
N ILE A 65 10.80 -3.90 -7.79
CA ILE A 65 9.66 -3.49 -6.96
C ILE A 65 10.10 -3.37 -5.51
N ASN A 66 10.05 -2.16 -4.98
CA ASN A 66 10.19 -1.85 -3.56
C ASN A 66 11.47 -2.40 -2.92
N THR A 67 12.53 -2.71 -3.70
CA THR A 67 13.75 -3.32 -3.21
C THR A 67 14.84 -2.28 -2.87
N ARG A 68 15.93 -2.74 -2.28
CA ARG A 68 17.15 -1.94 -2.08
C ARG A 68 18.20 -2.17 -3.17
N ILE A 69 17.86 -2.84 -4.27
CA ILE A 69 18.80 -3.08 -5.38
C ILE A 69 19.40 -1.77 -5.94
N PRO A 70 18.61 -0.66 -6.06
CA PRO A 70 19.14 0.60 -6.56
C PRO A 70 20.34 1.16 -5.77
N VAL A 71 20.49 0.82 -4.48
CA VAL A 71 21.60 1.32 -3.66
C VAL A 71 22.85 0.43 -3.69
N ILE A 72 22.78 -0.75 -4.32
CA ILE A 72 23.92 -1.67 -4.40
C ILE A 72 24.98 -1.06 -5.32
N ARG A 73 26.23 -1.03 -4.83
CA ARG A 73 27.39 -0.55 -5.58
C ARG A 73 28.41 -1.67 -5.79
N TYR A 74 29.07 -1.64 -6.94
CA TYR A 74 30.22 -2.48 -7.26
C TYR A 74 31.30 -1.60 -7.91
N ASN A 75 32.53 -1.67 -7.43
CA ASN A 75 33.66 -0.82 -7.89
C ASN A 75 33.31 0.69 -7.90
N ASN A 76 32.66 1.18 -6.84
CA ASN A 76 32.21 2.57 -6.67
C ASN A 76 31.11 3.04 -7.63
N GLU A 77 30.58 2.18 -8.51
CA GLU A 77 29.48 2.46 -9.42
C GLU A 77 28.18 1.79 -8.91
N TYR A 78 27.02 2.40 -9.14
CA TYR A 78 25.75 1.74 -8.88
C TYR A 78 25.60 0.54 -9.80
N LEU A 79 25.20 -0.60 -9.23
CA LEU A 79 25.13 -1.86 -9.96
C LEU A 79 24.18 -1.80 -11.16
N LEU A 80 23.09 -1.03 -11.05
CA LEU A 80 22.13 -0.85 -12.13
C LEU A 80 22.69 0.00 -13.29
N ASN A 81 23.77 0.76 -13.11
CA ASN A 81 24.43 1.51 -14.19
C ASN A 81 25.22 0.64 -15.17
N TYR A 82 25.44 -0.63 -14.81
CA TYR A 82 26.01 -1.59 -15.76
C TYR A 82 25.01 -2.02 -16.85
N PHE A 83 23.71 -1.75 -16.64
CA PHE A 83 22.68 -1.91 -17.67
C PHE A 83 22.58 -0.65 -18.54
N ASN A 84 22.59 -0.82 -19.85
CA ASN A 84 22.40 0.28 -20.80
C ASN A 84 20.96 0.35 -21.33
N ILE A 85 19.98 0.10 -20.46
CA ILE A 85 18.55 0.03 -20.76
C ILE A 85 17.75 0.73 -19.66
N PRO A 86 16.48 1.12 -19.91
CA PRO A 86 15.64 1.75 -18.91
C PRO A 86 15.46 0.90 -17.65
N ILE A 87 15.67 1.54 -16.48
CA ILE A 87 15.43 0.94 -15.16
C ILE A 87 14.14 1.51 -14.62
N TRP A 88 13.24 0.62 -14.16
CA TRP A 88 11.96 0.97 -13.57
C TRP A 88 11.91 0.47 -12.15
N HIS A 89 11.81 1.39 -11.20
CA HIS A 89 11.67 1.10 -9.78
C HIS A 89 10.27 1.48 -9.32
N TYR A 90 9.49 0.48 -8.89
CA TYR A 90 8.14 0.66 -8.41
C TYR A 90 8.14 0.69 -6.89
N ILE A 91 7.89 1.86 -6.30
CA ILE A 91 7.84 2.06 -4.85
C ILE A 91 6.40 1.96 -4.35
N LEU A 92 6.20 1.21 -3.27
CA LEU A 92 4.89 0.93 -2.68
C LEU A 92 4.66 1.73 -1.39
N ASP A 93 5.72 2.29 -0.82
CA ASP A 93 5.72 3.06 0.42
C ASP A 93 5.98 4.55 0.15
N HIS A 94 5.95 5.37 1.21
CA HIS A 94 6.30 6.78 1.11
C HIS A 94 7.75 6.96 0.64
N PRO A 95 8.07 7.99 -0.20
CA PRO A 95 9.43 8.26 -0.70
C PRO A 95 10.52 8.34 0.36
N LEU A 96 10.17 8.70 1.61
CA LEU A 96 11.11 8.73 2.72
C LEU A 96 11.82 7.38 2.95
N TYR A 97 11.11 6.25 2.76
CA TYR A 97 11.66 4.91 2.91
C TYR A 97 12.56 4.49 1.75
N HIS A 98 12.45 5.20 0.65
CA HIS A 98 13.21 4.98 -0.58
C HIS A 98 14.27 6.08 -0.83
N TYR A 99 14.53 6.95 0.15
CA TYR A 99 15.42 8.11 0.01
C TYR A 99 16.80 7.73 -0.58
N GLU A 100 17.41 6.66 -0.09
CA GLU A 100 18.71 6.20 -0.60
C GLU A 100 18.62 5.72 -2.05
N ALA A 101 17.58 4.96 -2.40
CA ALA A 101 17.33 4.47 -3.75
C ALA A 101 17.03 5.62 -4.72
N LEU A 102 16.20 6.58 -4.29
CA LEU A 102 15.87 7.77 -5.09
C LEU A 102 17.03 8.73 -5.23
N SER A 103 17.97 8.74 -4.28
CA SER A 103 19.22 9.53 -4.34
C SER A 103 20.28 8.90 -5.24
N ALA A 104 20.12 7.65 -5.66
CA ALA A 104 21.07 6.95 -6.51
C ALA A 104 21.05 7.54 -7.93
N THR A 105 22.23 7.97 -8.43
CA THR A 105 22.38 8.49 -9.80
C THR A 105 22.44 7.35 -10.81
N ILE A 106 21.28 6.73 -11.06
CA ILE A 106 21.13 5.63 -12.01
C ILE A 106 20.74 6.17 -13.38
N HIS A 107 21.40 5.65 -14.42
CA HIS A 107 21.10 6.00 -15.81
C HIS A 107 19.69 5.52 -16.21
N SER A 108 18.96 6.37 -16.91
CA SER A 108 17.59 6.05 -17.38
C SER A 108 16.65 5.53 -16.27
N PHE A 109 16.77 6.11 -15.07
CA PHE A 109 15.98 5.74 -13.91
C PHE A 109 14.56 6.30 -13.97
N ASN A 110 13.56 5.42 -13.92
CA ASN A 110 12.16 5.75 -13.97
C ASN A 110 11.48 5.22 -12.70
N ILE A 111 10.61 6.03 -12.10
CA ILE A 111 9.92 5.68 -10.87
C ILE A 111 8.43 5.54 -11.11
N ILE A 112 7.83 4.53 -10.49
CA ILE A 112 6.39 4.42 -10.32
C ILE A 112 6.09 4.48 -8.83
N CYS A 113 5.08 5.26 -8.45
CA CYS A 113 4.61 5.36 -7.07
C CYS A 113 3.07 5.31 -7.03
N LEU A 114 2.49 5.27 -5.83
CA LEU A 114 1.05 5.05 -5.64
C LEU A 114 0.24 6.34 -5.48
N ASP A 115 0.91 7.48 -5.25
CA ASP A 115 0.27 8.73 -4.81
C ASP A 115 0.78 9.93 -5.61
N MET A 116 -0.10 10.89 -5.91
CA MET A 116 0.23 12.09 -6.69
C MET A 116 1.18 13.03 -5.92
N ASN A 117 1.02 13.14 -4.59
CA ASN A 117 1.92 13.95 -3.77
C ASN A 117 3.31 13.31 -3.70
N HIS A 118 3.38 11.96 -3.61
CA HIS A 118 4.66 11.26 -3.69
C HIS A 118 5.37 11.53 -5.03
N ALA A 119 4.63 11.50 -6.14
CA ALA A 119 5.20 11.82 -7.45
C ALA A 119 5.69 13.27 -7.52
N ALA A 120 4.98 14.22 -6.94
CA ALA A 120 5.39 15.62 -6.87
C ALA A 120 6.66 15.78 -6.03
N LEU A 121 6.70 15.17 -4.83
CA LEU A 121 7.85 15.16 -3.95
C LEU A 121 9.10 14.58 -4.62
N ILE A 122 8.96 13.45 -5.33
CA ILE A 122 10.07 12.83 -6.05
C ILE A 122 10.60 13.74 -7.14
N LYS A 123 9.73 14.34 -7.95
CA LYS A 123 10.13 15.28 -9.02
C LYS A 123 10.84 16.51 -8.49
N GLU A 124 10.36 17.07 -7.37
CA GLU A 124 10.97 18.23 -6.71
C GLU A 124 12.33 17.87 -6.11
N SER A 125 12.43 16.73 -5.42
CA SER A 125 13.59 16.37 -4.62
C SER A 125 14.71 15.66 -5.38
N PHE A 126 14.40 14.98 -6.48
CA PHE A 126 15.34 14.11 -7.22
C PHE A 126 15.32 14.39 -8.73
N PRO A 127 15.80 15.57 -9.17
CA PRO A 127 15.69 16.02 -10.57
C PRO A 127 16.48 15.17 -11.57
N HIS A 128 17.37 14.28 -11.12
CA HIS A 128 18.10 13.33 -11.97
C HIS A 128 17.25 12.13 -12.40
N ILE A 129 16.09 11.90 -11.77
CA ILE A 129 15.18 10.83 -12.16
C ILE A 129 14.52 11.19 -13.49
N ARG A 130 14.60 10.28 -14.47
CA ARG A 130 14.17 10.53 -15.85
C ARG A 130 12.66 10.73 -15.96
N SER A 131 11.88 9.93 -15.26
CA SER A 131 10.42 10.06 -15.24
C SER A 131 9.80 9.53 -13.95
N VAL A 132 8.66 10.11 -13.56
CA VAL A 132 7.89 9.69 -12.37
C VAL A 132 6.42 9.56 -12.74
N HIS A 133 5.84 8.41 -12.48
CA HIS A 133 4.47 8.05 -12.82
C HIS A 133 3.69 7.58 -11.59
N VAL A 134 2.37 7.83 -11.61
CA VAL A 134 1.47 7.33 -10.56
C VAL A 134 0.66 6.17 -11.12
N MET A 135 0.75 5.03 -10.43
CA MET A 135 0.01 3.84 -10.79
C MET A 135 -0.33 3.04 -9.52
N PRO A 136 -1.57 3.10 -9.04
CA PRO A 136 -2.02 2.30 -7.91
C PRO A 136 -1.83 0.80 -8.17
N LEU A 137 -1.65 0.03 -7.10
CA LEU A 137 -1.61 -1.43 -7.19
C LEU A 137 -2.93 -2.01 -7.66
N ALA A 138 -2.84 -3.09 -8.41
CA ALA A 138 -3.99 -3.91 -8.76
C ALA A 138 -4.34 -4.88 -7.62
N ALA A 139 -5.56 -5.40 -7.64
CA ALA A 139 -6.03 -6.40 -6.70
C ALA A 139 -6.61 -7.63 -7.42
N ASP A 140 -6.73 -8.72 -6.67
CA ASP A 140 -7.41 -9.92 -7.13
C ASP A 140 -8.78 -10.07 -6.44
N ASN A 141 -9.71 -10.69 -7.12
CA ASN A 141 -10.90 -11.22 -6.48
C ASN A 141 -10.71 -12.72 -6.14
N PHE A 142 -11.46 -13.20 -5.16
CA PHE A 142 -11.32 -14.59 -4.70
C PHE A 142 -11.67 -15.63 -5.77
N GLN A 143 -12.48 -15.28 -6.76
CA GLN A 143 -12.87 -16.18 -7.85
C GLN A 143 -11.74 -16.35 -8.86
N SER A 144 -10.97 -15.31 -9.14
CA SER A 144 -9.82 -15.39 -10.04
C SER A 144 -8.74 -16.34 -9.48
N LEU A 145 -8.55 -16.36 -8.17
CA LEU A 145 -7.59 -17.24 -7.51
C LEU A 145 -7.99 -18.71 -7.56
N GLN A 146 -9.29 -19.03 -7.52
CA GLN A 146 -9.78 -20.40 -7.66
C GLN A 146 -9.58 -20.96 -9.06
N GLN A 147 -9.62 -20.12 -10.09
CA GLN A 147 -9.42 -20.54 -11.49
C GLN A 147 -7.95 -20.83 -11.83
N THR A 148 -7.01 -20.14 -11.19
CA THR A 148 -5.56 -20.38 -11.41
C THR A 148 -5.06 -21.67 -10.76
N SER A 149 -5.79 -22.26 -9.81
CA SER A 149 -5.44 -23.53 -9.17
C SER A 149 -5.99 -24.77 -9.90
N GLY A 150 -6.86 -24.59 -10.89
CA GLY A 150 -7.41 -25.65 -11.72
C GLY A 150 -6.99 -25.44 -13.18
N SER A 151 -6.21 -26.35 -13.74
CA SER A 151 -5.83 -26.35 -15.16
C SER A 151 -7.07 -26.49 -16.05
N LEU A 152 -7.63 -25.37 -16.49
CA LEU A 152 -8.64 -25.35 -17.55
C LEU A 152 -8.23 -24.35 -18.61
N SER A 153 -7.80 -24.90 -19.73
CA SER A 153 -7.65 -24.26 -21.03
C SER A 153 -9.01 -23.70 -21.48
N GLY A 154 -9.25 -22.46 -21.20
CA GLY A 154 -10.41 -21.72 -21.71
C GLY A 154 -10.19 -20.23 -21.45
N SER A 155 -10.08 -19.46 -22.53
CA SER A 155 -9.86 -18.02 -22.53
C SER A 155 -11.08 -17.23 -22.02
N LEU A 156 -11.55 -17.50 -20.84
CA LEU A 156 -12.48 -16.64 -20.15
C LEU A 156 -11.66 -15.61 -19.35
N ASP A 157 -11.82 -14.36 -19.70
CA ASP A 157 -11.28 -13.23 -18.96
C ASP A 157 -11.66 -13.43 -17.48
N PRO A 158 -10.73 -13.66 -16.53
CA PRO A 158 -11.04 -13.89 -15.11
C PRO A 158 -11.77 -12.70 -14.47
N TYR A 159 -11.77 -11.57 -15.15
CA TYR A 159 -12.49 -10.35 -14.79
C TYR A 159 -13.83 -10.21 -15.52
N THR A 160 -14.35 -11.25 -16.20
CA THR A 160 -15.71 -11.23 -16.72
C THR A 160 -16.70 -11.24 -15.54
N HIS A 161 -17.00 -10.12 -15.20
CA HIS A 161 -17.91 -9.35 -14.39
C HIS A 161 -19.18 -10.10 -13.96
N ASN A 162 -19.07 -10.94 -12.95
CA ASN A 162 -20.25 -11.40 -12.27
C ASN A 162 -20.32 -10.83 -10.84
N ALA A 163 -20.50 -9.50 -10.76
CA ALA A 163 -20.77 -8.84 -9.48
C ALA A 163 -21.84 -9.59 -8.66
N SER A 164 -22.88 -10.10 -9.32
CA SER A 164 -23.95 -10.86 -8.67
C SER A 164 -23.43 -12.10 -7.95
N LYS A 165 -22.42 -12.78 -8.48
CA LYS A 165 -21.81 -13.94 -7.84
C LYS A 165 -20.97 -13.55 -6.63
N VAL A 166 -20.19 -12.46 -6.72
CA VAL A 166 -19.38 -11.95 -5.62
C VAL A 166 -20.25 -11.43 -4.49
N LEU A 167 -21.37 -10.80 -4.81
CA LEU A 167 -22.31 -10.21 -3.84
C LEU A 167 -23.36 -11.19 -3.33
N SER A 168 -23.42 -12.41 -3.89
CA SER A 168 -24.37 -13.42 -3.45
C SER A 168 -24.18 -13.72 -1.97
N GLY A 169 -25.25 -13.58 -1.19
CA GLY A 169 -25.24 -13.85 0.24
C GLY A 169 -24.50 -12.80 1.09
N TYR A 170 -24.23 -11.61 0.59
CA TYR A 170 -23.51 -10.55 1.31
C TYR A 170 -24.00 -10.36 2.75
N PHE A 171 -25.31 -10.23 2.98
CA PHE A 171 -25.91 -10.05 4.31
C PHE A 171 -25.82 -11.30 5.23
N LYS A 172 -25.25 -12.41 4.74
CA LYS A 172 -25.03 -13.65 5.50
C LYS A 172 -23.55 -13.94 5.70
N ARG A 173 -22.67 -13.03 5.33
CA ARG A 173 -21.23 -13.19 5.54
C ARG A 173 -20.94 -13.31 7.04
N PRO A 174 -20.02 -14.21 7.44
CA PRO A 174 -19.78 -14.51 8.85
C PRO A 174 -19.06 -13.37 9.59
N ASP A 175 -18.25 -12.58 8.89
CA ASP A 175 -17.40 -11.56 9.48
C ASP A 175 -18.03 -10.17 9.23
N ASN A 176 -18.54 -9.52 10.28
CA ASN A 176 -19.17 -8.22 10.14
C ASN A 176 -18.16 -7.12 9.87
N LEU A 177 -17.04 -7.10 10.62
CA LEU A 177 -16.02 -6.06 10.56
C LEU A 177 -14.64 -6.68 10.66
N ILE A 178 -13.76 -6.32 9.72
CA ILE A 178 -12.36 -6.78 9.73
C ILE A 178 -11.38 -5.63 9.65
N PHE A 179 -10.18 -5.87 10.18
CA PHE A 179 -8.96 -5.12 9.90
C PHE A 179 -7.84 -6.07 9.50
N THR A 180 -7.05 -5.71 8.49
CA THR A 180 -5.87 -6.49 8.07
C THR A 180 -4.62 -5.63 8.18
N GLY A 181 -3.67 -6.05 8.99
CA GLY A 181 -2.41 -5.33 9.17
C GLY A 181 -1.71 -5.65 10.49
N THR A 182 -0.41 -5.39 10.53
CA THR A 182 0.45 -5.60 11.68
C THR A 182 0.27 -4.50 12.71
N TYR A 183 0.32 -4.86 13.98
CA TYR A 183 0.45 -3.91 15.08
C TYR A 183 1.92 -3.71 15.44
N THR A 184 2.32 -2.46 15.57
CA THR A 184 3.61 -2.06 16.13
C THR A 184 3.34 -1.25 17.39
N ASP A 185 3.88 -1.68 18.51
CA ASP A 185 3.70 -0.98 19.78
C ASP A 185 4.39 0.39 19.74
N PRO A 186 3.65 1.51 19.90
CA PRO A 186 4.24 2.85 19.90
C PRO A 186 5.33 3.02 20.97
N ILE A 187 5.16 2.41 22.13
CA ILE A 187 6.15 2.49 23.23
C ILE A 187 7.48 1.88 22.78
N LYS A 188 7.45 0.71 22.14
CA LYS A 188 8.68 0.07 21.63
C LYS A 188 9.35 0.94 20.57
N THR A 189 8.58 1.58 19.71
CA THR A 189 9.10 2.50 18.71
C THR A 189 9.76 3.72 19.38
N SER A 190 9.11 4.29 20.40
CA SER A 190 9.64 5.43 21.15
C SER A 190 10.95 5.09 21.88
N LEU A 191 11.10 3.85 22.40
CA LEU A 191 12.33 3.40 23.04
C LEU A 191 13.52 3.26 22.08
N LEU A 192 13.29 3.13 20.78
CA LEU A 192 14.34 3.09 19.76
C LEU A 192 14.85 4.51 19.40
N TYR A 193 14.10 5.53 19.74
CA TYR A 193 14.49 6.91 19.52
C TYR A 193 15.44 7.38 20.64
N SER A 194 16.54 8.06 20.27
CA SER A 194 17.59 8.38 21.24
C SER A 194 17.07 9.24 22.41
N SER A 195 17.51 8.91 23.60
CA SER A 195 17.08 9.25 24.94
C SER A 195 16.95 10.74 25.35
N ARG A 196 17.05 11.71 24.44
CA ARG A 196 16.99 13.13 24.78
C ARG A 196 15.65 13.82 24.49
N HIS A 197 14.82 13.24 23.62
CA HIS A 197 13.50 13.74 23.30
C HIS A 197 12.55 12.58 23.12
N SER A 198 11.40 12.61 23.79
CA SER A 198 10.28 11.70 23.52
C SER A 198 9.74 11.97 22.13
N LEU A 199 9.36 10.93 21.39
CA LEU A 199 8.67 11.09 20.09
C LEU A 199 7.35 11.83 20.25
N ASP A 200 6.68 11.69 21.40
CA ASP A 200 5.43 12.40 21.72
C ASP A 200 5.57 13.92 21.69
N ASN A 201 6.77 14.44 21.95
CA ASN A 201 7.05 15.89 21.94
C ASN A 201 7.76 16.33 20.67
N HIS A 202 7.87 15.47 19.66
CA HIS A 202 8.51 15.84 18.41
C HIS A 202 7.59 16.78 17.60
N PRO A 203 8.05 17.98 17.17
CA PRO A 203 7.19 18.97 16.51
C PRO A 203 6.44 18.42 15.29
N LEU A 204 7.11 17.59 14.49
CA LEU A 204 6.50 16.94 13.32
C LEU A 204 5.36 16.00 13.71
N PHE A 205 5.55 15.20 14.78
CA PHE A 205 4.51 14.31 15.28
C PHE A 205 3.30 15.10 15.77
N THR A 206 3.53 16.14 16.60
CA THR A 206 2.46 17.00 17.13
C THR A 206 1.67 17.66 16.00
N LEU A 207 2.36 18.27 15.02
CA LEU A 207 1.70 18.93 13.90
C LEU A 207 0.87 17.97 13.04
N LEU A 208 1.39 16.76 12.78
CA LEU A 208 0.67 15.76 11.97
C LEU A 208 -0.52 15.14 12.71
N LEU A 209 -0.53 15.11 14.05
CA LEU A 209 -1.72 14.76 14.82
C LEU A 209 -2.77 15.89 14.82
N GLU A 210 -2.33 17.14 14.93
CA GLU A 210 -3.22 18.31 14.89
C GLU A 210 -3.81 18.57 13.51
N LYS A 211 -3.02 18.28 12.46
CA LYS A 211 -3.39 18.49 11.05
C LYS A 211 -3.16 17.22 10.23
N PRO A 212 -3.92 16.15 10.46
CA PRO A 212 -3.68 14.85 9.80
C PRO A 212 -3.96 14.87 8.29
N GLY A 213 -4.57 15.94 7.76
CA GLY A 213 -4.73 16.18 6.33
C GLY A 213 -3.44 16.60 5.61
N LEU A 214 -2.42 17.09 6.35
CA LEU A 214 -1.15 17.49 5.76
C LEU A 214 -0.38 16.26 5.23
N THR A 215 0.37 16.47 4.13
CA THR A 215 1.45 15.54 3.78
C THR A 215 2.64 15.76 4.73
N GLN A 216 3.46 14.74 4.90
CA GLN A 216 4.61 14.82 5.81
C GLN A 216 5.62 15.90 5.38
N GLU A 217 5.89 16.01 4.08
CA GLU A 217 6.78 17.04 3.53
C GLU A 217 6.20 18.45 3.69
N SER A 218 4.88 18.62 3.60
CA SER A 218 4.21 19.90 3.86
C SER A 218 4.31 20.28 5.33
N ALA A 219 4.16 19.31 6.23
CA ALA A 219 4.34 19.55 7.66
C ALA A 219 5.77 19.98 8.01
N VAL A 220 6.79 19.36 7.40
CA VAL A 220 8.19 19.80 7.58
C VAL A 220 8.39 21.23 7.05
N LYS A 221 7.85 21.57 5.87
CA LYS A 221 7.93 22.93 5.31
C LYS A 221 7.26 23.95 6.25
N GLU A 222 6.06 23.65 6.77
CA GLU A 222 5.34 24.52 7.71
C GLU A 222 6.14 24.75 8.99
N LEU A 223 6.78 23.73 9.55
CA LEU A 223 7.63 23.85 10.74
C LEU A 223 8.91 24.67 10.50
N ILE A 224 9.49 24.59 9.31
CA ILE A 224 10.64 25.42 8.92
C ILE A 224 10.21 26.88 8.77
N GLU A 225 9.09 27.15 8.09
CA GLU A 225 8.54 28.49 7.91
C GLU A 225 8.14 29.17 9.22
N ALA A 226 7.76 28.36 10.23
CA ALA A 226 7.43 28.83 11.58
C ALA A 226 8.66 28.98 12.51
N ASP A 227 9.89 28.82 12.01
CA ASP A 227 11.14 28.82 12.80
C ASP A 227 11.17 27.78 13.95
N ILE A 228 10.34 26.73 13.86
CA ILE A 228 10.31 25.64 14.85
C ILE A 228 11.41 24.61 14.53
N LEU A 229 11.61 24.34 13.23
CA LEU A 229 12.72 23.51 12.75
C LEU A 229 13.76 24.39 12.08
N ASN A 230 14.95 24.45 12.70
CA ASN A 230 16.12 25.09 12.08
C ASN A 230 16.96 24.04 11.36
N THR A 231 16.75 23.88 10.05
CA THR A 231 17.45 22.92 9.23
C THR A 231 17.56 23.39 7.78
N ASP A 232 18.71 23.12 7.14
CA ASP A 232 18.95 23.32 5.70
C ASP A 232 18.61 22.08 4.89
N MET A 233 18.14 21.00 5.54
CA MET A 233 17.78 19.75 4.87
C MET A 233 16.52 19.93 4.02
N ARG A 234 16.50 19.26 2.87
CA ARG A 234 15.25 19.13 2.10
C ARG A 234 14.22 18.34 2.92
N PRO A 235 12.91 18.61 2.77
CA PRO A 235 11.87 17.92 3.56
C PRO A 235 12.00 16.39 3.54
N VAL A 236 12.22 15.78 2.37
CA VAL A 236 12.36 14.32 2.25
C VAL A 236 13.60 13.78 2.97
N GLU A 237 14.69 14.54 2.99
CA GLU A 237 15.91 14.18 3.70
C GLU A 237 15.73 14.28 5.22
N TYR A 238 15.04 15.32 5.68
CA TYR A 238 14.65 15.46 7.08
C TYR A 238 13.77 14.29 7.52
N LEU A 239 12.77 13.92 6.71
CA LEU A 239 11.88 12.79 6.98
C LEU A 239 12.65 11.47 7.03
N TYR A 240 13.58 11.24 6.10
CA TYR A 240 14.43 10.05 6.10
C TYR A 240 15.26 9.94 7.39
N ASN A 241 15.88 11.03 7.81
CA ASN A 241 16.69 11.05 9.04
C ASN A 241 15.86 10.90 10.31
N ASN A 242 14.55 11.20 10.25
CA ASN A 242 13.61 11.12 11.36
C ASN A 242 12.49 10.09 11.11
N PHE A 243 12.76 9.03 10.33
CA PHE A 243 11.75 8.06 9.91
C PHE A 243 11.01 7.38 11.07
N LEU A 244 11.63 7.31 12.26
CA LEU A 244 10.96 6.77 13.45
C LEU A 244 9.77 7.62 13.90
N VAL A 245 9.75 8.92 13.60
CA VAL A 245 8.57 9.77 13.84
C VAL A 245 7.38 9.27 13.04
N ASP A 246 7.60 8.92 11.78
CA ASP A 246 6.56 8.35 10.93
C ASP A 246 6.08 6.98 11.42
N VAL A 247 7.01 6.07 11.72
CA VAL A 247 6.68 4.75 12.26
C VAL A 247 5.85 4.87 13.54
N PHE A 248 6.21 5.81 14.43
CA PHE A 248 5.49 6.08 15.66
C PHE A 248 4.10 6.65 15.38
N LEU A 249 3.99 7.65 14.51
CA LEU A 249 2.72 8.27 14.12
C LEU A 249 1.72 7.24 13.60
N GLN A 250 2.17 6.36 12.71
CA GLN A 250 1.32 5.32 12.15
C GLN A 250 0.88 4.29 13.17
N ALA A 251 1.77 3.93 14.10
CA ALA A 251 1.43 3.02 15.19
C ALA A 251 0.37 3.64 16.12
N VAL A 252 0.52 4.93 16.49
CA VAL A 252 -0.44 5.67 17.32
C VAL A 252 -1.80 5.78 16.64
N ILE A 253 -1.84 6.20 15.37
CA ILE A 253 -3.10 6.31 14.62
C ILE A 253 -3.80 4.97 14.52
N ARG A 254 -3.07 3.89 14.24
CA ARG A 254 -3.64 2.53 14.14
C ARG A 254 -4.21 2.06 15.47
N GLU A 255 -3.47 2.28 16.54
CA GLU A 255 -3.92 1.97 17.90
C GLU A 255 -5.22 2.72 18.24
N GLU A 256 -5.26 4.01 17.92
CA GLU A 256 -6.43 4.84 18.22
C GLU A 256 -7.67 4.41 17.41
N ILE A 257 -7.52 4.11 16.12
CA ILE A 257 -8.61 3.61 15.27
C ILE A 257 -9.25 2.36 15.91
N ILE A 258 -8.45 1.36 16.26
CA ILE A 258 -8.97 0.11 16.84
C ILE A 258 -9.53 0.36 18.24
N THR A 259 -8.89 1.23 19.02
CA THR A 259 -9.37 1.63 20.35
C THR A 259 -10.77 2.26 20.27
N GLN A 260 -11.01 3.16 19.31
CA GLN A 260 -12.33 3.77 19.12
C GLN A 260 -13.41 2.75 18.77
N ILE A 261 -13.09 1.73 18.00
CA ILE A 261 -14.02 0.65 17.66
C ILE A 261 -14.40 -0.16 18.90
N ILE A 262 -13.42 -0.69 19.64
CA ILE A 262 -13.68 -1.58 20.77
C ILE A 262 -14.24 -0.84 22.00
N LYS A 263 -13.85 0.43 22.24
CA LYS A 263 -14.47 1.27 23.30
C LYS A 263 -15.96 1.53 23.07
N ASN A 264 -16.40 1.52 21.82
CA ASN A 264 -17.81 1.65 21.45
C ASN A 264 -18.54 0.30 21.35
N HIS A 265 -17.94 -0.77 21.91
CA HIS A 265 -18.49 -2.11 22.01
C HIS A 265 -18.80 -2.73 20.63
N ILE A 266 -18.00 -2.44 19.63
CA ILE A 266 -18.14 -2.98 18.28
C ILE A 266 -17.11 -4.09 18.12
N ASP A 267 -17.60 -5.29 17.78
CA ASP A 267 -16.73 -6.45 17.50
C ASP A 267 -15.91 -6.23 16.21
N ILE A 268 -14.61 -6.47 16.31
CA ILE A 268 -13.72 -6.42 15.16
C ILE A 268 -12.81 -7.65 15.11
N ILE A 269 -12.71 -8.25 13.92
CA ILE A 269 -11.77 -9.35 13.66
C ILE A 269 -10.51 -8.77 13.02
N ILE A 270 -9.37 -9.06 13.61
CA ILE A 270 -8.08 -8.57 13.12
C ILE A 270 -7.22 -9.73 12.62
N TYR A 271 -6.74 -9.61 11.39
CA TYR A 271 -5.74 -10.50 10.80
C TYR A 271 -4.39 -9.79 10.74
N GLY A 272 -3.44 -10.22 11.56
CA GLY A 272 -2.11 -9.61 11.59
C GLY A 272 -1.28 -10.00 12.80
N HIS A 273 0.01 -9.63 12.74
CA HIS A 273 0.96 -9.89 13.80
C HIS A 273 0.97 -8.78 14.87
N GLY A 274 1.31 -9.13 16.11
CA GLY A 274 1.59 -8.19 17.21
C GLY A 274 0.38 -7.74 18.01
N TRP A 275 -0.84 -8.07 17.63
CA TRP A 275 -2.07 -7.60 18.28
C TRP A 275 -2.32 -8.18 19.67
N ASP A 276 -1.69 -9.30 20.03
CA ASP A 276 -1.74 -9.82 21.41
C ASP A 276 -1.20 -8.79 22.41
N ALA A 277 -0.11 -8.10 22.08
CA ALA A 277 0.45 -7.04 22.93
C ALA A 277 -0.50 -5.84 23.08
N PHE A 278 -1.31 -5.54 22.05
CA PHE A 278 -2.34 -4.52 22.16
C PHE A 278 -3.51 -4.97 23.04
N ALA A 279 -3.93 -6.23 22.92
CA ALA A 279 -4.98 -6.79 23.79
C ALA A 279 -4.57 -6.74 25.26
N ASP A 280 -3.34 -7.17 25.59
CA ASP A 280 -2.80 -7.08 26.96
C ASP A 280 -2.80 -5.64 27.48
N LYS A 281 -2.45 -4.66 26.62
CA LYS A 281 -2.49 -3.24 26.95
C LYS A 281 -3.92 -2.76 27.22
N CYS A 282 -4.88 -3.18 26.41
CA CYS A 282 -6.30 -2.84 26.59
C CYS A 282 -6.85 -3.37 27.92
N ASP A 283 -6.51 -4.58 28.32
CA ASP A 283 -6.96 -5.20 29.56
C ASP A 283 -6.43 -4.47 30.81
N ILE A 284 -5.23 -3.88 30.70
CA ILE A 284 -4.64 -3.07 31.77
C ILE A 284 -5.34 -1.70 31.89
N LEU A 285 -5.64 -1.07 30.75
CA LEU A 285 -6.17 0.31 30.71
C LEU A 285 -7.68 0.36 30.97
N ALA A 286 -8.43 -0.59 30.44
CA ALA A 286 -9.88 -0.68 30.57
C ALA A 286 -10.32 -2.14 30.50
N PRO A 287 -10.47 -2.82 31.65
CA PRO A 287 -10.97 -4.19 31.69
C PRO A 287 -12.26 -4.35 30.89
N ASP A 288 -12.41 -5.47 30.20
CA ASP A 288 -13.57 -5.84 29.38
C ASP A 288 -13.68 -5.23 27.95
N ILE A 289 -12.84 -4.29 27.54
CA ILE A 289 -12.94 -3.81 26.15
C ILE A 289 -12.26 -4.76 25.15
N SER A 290 -11.24 -5.50 25.59
CA SER A 290 -10.56 -6.50 24.75
C SER A 290 -11.48 -7.63 24.27
N LYS A 291 -12.62 -7.86 24.91
CA LYS A 291 -13.61 -8.86 24.48
C LYS A 291 -14.21 -8.59 23.10
N TYR A 292 -14.16 -7.33 22.63
CA TYR A 292 -14.60 -6.94 21.28
C TYR A 292 -13.51 -7.08 20.23
N LEU A 293 -12.30 -7.47 20.64
CA LEU A 293 -11.13 -7.64 19.77
C LEU A 293 -10.88 -9.13 19.49
N HIS A 294 -11.14 -9.58 18.29
CA HIS A 294 -10.99 -10.97 17.87
C HIS A 294 -9.76 -11.15 17.01
N ILE A 295 -8.63 -11.54 17.62
CA ILE A 295 -7.35 -11.69 16.93
C ILE A 295 -7.31 -13.01 16.18
N ARG A 296 -6.90 -12.97 14.92
CA ARG A 296 -6.62 -14.11 14.06
C ARG A 296 -5.15 -14.11 13.64
N PRO A 297 -4.58 -15.29 13.39
CA PRO A 297 -3.21 -15.36 12.89
C PRO A 297 -2.99 -14.52 11.63
N GLU A 298 -1.75 -14.08 11.44
CA GLU A 298 -1.31 -13.49 10.18
C GLU A 298 -1.55 -14.46 9.02
N VAL A 299 -1.97 -13.92 7.88
CA VAL A 299 -2.25 -14.67 6.67
C VAL A 299 -1.41 -14.17 5.50
N SER A 300 -1.15 -15.03 4.53
CA SER A 300 -0.50 -14.62 3.30
C SER A 300 -1.36 -13.64 2.52
N TYR A 301 -0.73 -12.72 1.77
CA TYR A 301 -1.46 -11.75 0.94
C TYR A 301 -2.42 -12.44 -0.05
N SER A 302 -2.04 -13.60 -0.59
CA SER A 302 -2.88 -14.40 -1.49
C SER A 302 -4.17 -14.93 -0.85
N SER A 303 -4.26 -14.97 0.48
CA SER A 303 -5.47 -15.39 1.20
C SER A 303 -6.43 -14.23 1.46
N LEU A 304 -5.96 -12.97 1.38
CA LEU A 304 -6.78 -11.80 1.69
C LEU A 304 -8.06 -11.69 0.82
N PRO A 305 -8.06 -11.98 -0.50
CA PRO A 305 -9.29 -11.93 -1.28
C PRO A 305 -10.42 -12.81 -0.71
N CYS A 306 -10.09 -13.99 -0.18
CA CYS A 306 -11.10 -14.87 0.45
C CYS A 306 -11.63 -14.27 1.76
N ILE A 307 -10.76 -13.66 2.58
CA ILE A 307 -11.13 -13.01 3.84
C ILE A 307 -12.08 -11.83 3.55
N TYR A 308 -11.71 -10.96 2.61
CA TYR A 308 -12.56 -9.82 2.24
C TYR A 308 -13.90 -10.27 1.62
N ALA A 309 -13.91 -11.37 0.86
CA ALA A 309 -15.15 -11.94 0.30
C ALA A 309 -16.06 -12.56 1.37
N SER A 310 -15.54 -12.94 2.54
CA SER A 310 -16.30 -13.43 3.68
C SER A 310 -16.70 -12.33 4.67
N SER A 311 -16.26 -11.09 4.45
CA SER A 311 -16.45 -9.98 5.37
C SER A 311 -17.42 -8.93 4.80
N GLN A 312 -18.13 -8.22 5.69
CA GLN A 312 -19.10 -7.20 5.31
C GLN A 312 -18.46 -5.82 5.21
N ILE A 313 -17.66 -5.45 6.20
CA ILE A 313 -16.96 -4.17 6.27
C ILE A 313 -15.46 -4.41 6.54
N SER A 314 -14.59 -3.70 5.84
CA SER A 314 -13.17 -3.62 6.16
C SER A 314 -12.80 -2.22 6.63
N VAL A 315 -12.01 -2.12 7.69
CA VAL A 315 -11.40 -0.86 8.13
C VAL A 315 -10.03 -0.71 7.48
N ASN A 316 -9.77 0.47 6.96
CA ASN A 316 -8.50 0.84 6.34
C ASN A 316 -7.96 2.14 6.92
N GLN A 317 -6.64 2.30 6.92
CA GLN A 317 -5.95 3.56 7.20
C GLN A 317 -4.93 3.85 6.11
N MET A 318 -4.78 5.12 5.73
CA MET A 318 -3.89 5.59 4.67
C MET A 318 -3.08 6.81 5.09
N PRO A 319 -2.29 6.77 6.18
CA PRO A 319 -1.64 7.96 6.71
C PRO A 319 -0.69 8.63 5.70
N TRP A 320 -0.16 7.88 4.74
CA TRP A 320 0.74 8.39 3.71
C TRP A 320 0.06 8.85 2.43
N PHE A 321 -1.08 8.23 2.08
CA PHE A 321 -1.72 8.42 0.79
C PHE A 321 -2.74 9.56 0.87
N LYS A 322 -2.27 10.80 0.82
CA LYS A 322 -3.15 11.97 0.86
C LYS A 322 -3.78 12.30 -0.49
N TYR A 323 -3.17 11.82 -1.61
CA TYR A 323 -3.72 11.93 -2.96
C TYR A 323 -3.54 10.62 -3.75
N GLY A 324 -3.70 9.51 -3.08
CA GLY A 324 -3.64 8.15 -3.60
C GLY A 324 -4.57 7.24 -2.84
N ILE A 325 -4.42 5.94 -3.06
CA ILE A 325 -5.16 4.90 -2.34
C ILE A 325 -4.25 3.73 -1.98
N HIS A 326 -4.50 3.16 -0.81
CA HIS A 326 -3.86 1.93 -0.38
C HIS A 326 -4.47 0.72 -1.11
N ASP A 327 -3.68 -0.34 -1.33
CA ASP A 327 -4.09 -1.59 -2.00
C ASP A 327 -5.30 -2.29 -1.36
N ARG A 328 -5.56 -2.07 -0.07
CA ARG A 328 -6.74 -2.61 0.63
C ARG A 328 -8.07 -2.07 0.08
N ILE A 329 -8.09 -0.88 -0.51
CA ILE A 329 -9.30 -0.32 -1.09
C ILE A 329 -9.71 -1.09 -2.34
N PRO A 330 -8.87 -1.24 -3.39
CA PRO A 330 -9.21 -2.10 -4.52
C PRO A 330 -9.52 -3.54 -4.09
N LEU A 331 -8.81 -4.07 -3.09
CA LEU A 331 -9.03 -5.40 -2.56
C LEU A 331 -10.44 -5.55 -1.94
N SER A 332 -10.88 -4.56 -1.14
CA SER A 332 -12.24 -4.53 -0.59
C SER A 332 -13.29 -4.52 -1.67
N LEU A 333 -13.18 -3.59 -2.61
CA LEU A 333 -14.15 -3.41 -3.69
C LEU A 333 -14.25 -4.64 -4.59
N MET A 334 -13.12 -5.23 -5.00
CA MET A 334 -13.10 -6.43 -5.84
C MET A 334 -13.69 -7.67 -5.16
N ASN A 335 -13.76 -7.67 -3.84
CA ASN A 335 -14.31 -8.79 -3.08
C ASN A 335 -15.70 -8.46 -2.47
N GLY A 336 -16.30 -7.35 -2.91
CA GLY A 336 -17.65 -6.95 -2.50
C GLY A 336 -17.74 -6.71 -0.98
N CYS A 337 -16.71 -6.11 -0.40
CA CYS A 337 -16.64 -5.70 1.00
C CYS A 337 -16.74 -4.18 1.08
N LEU A 338 -17.62 -3.63 1.93
CA LEU A 338 -17.62 -2.18 2.19
C LEU A 338 -16.27 -1.77 2.78
N CYS A 339 -15.77 -0.61 2.39
CA CYS A 339 -14.53 -0.06 2.90
C CYS A 339 -14.80 1.18 3.75
N LEU A 340 -14.41 1.14 5.03
CA LEU A 340 -14.37 2.31 5.90
C LEU A 340 -12.92 2.77 6.02
N SER A 341 -12.57 3.92 5.46
CA SER A 341 -11.20 4.42 5.36
C SER A 341 -11.09 5.85 5.85
N ASP A 342 -9.88 6.27 6.25
CA ASP A 342 -9.57 7.68 6.36
C ASP A 342 -9.64 8.38 4.99
N THR A 343 -9.78 9.69 5.01
CA THR A 343 -10.00 10.46 3.78
C THR A 343 -8.72 10.67 2.98
N SER A 344 -8.87 10.85 1.68
CA SER A 344 -7.81 11.18 0.74
C SER A 344 -8.39 12.10 -0.35
N ASP A 345 -7.57 12.98 -0.89
CA ASP A 345 -7.91 13.82 -2.05
C ASP A 345 -8.29 13.01 -3.29
N TYR A 346 -7.83 11.76 -3.36
CA TYR A 346 -8.28 10.83 -4.39
C TYR A 346 -9.81 10.69 -4.41
N PHE A 347 -10.44 10.64 -3.24
CA PHE A 347 -11.90 10.54 -3.10
C PHE A 347 -12.63 11.84 -3.39
N THR A 348 -11.92 12.96 -3.40
CA THR A 348 -12.47 14.28 -3.70
C THR A 348 -12.39 14.59 -5.19
N TYR A 349 -11.23 14.30 -5.80
CA TYR A 349 -10.93 14.75 -7.15
C TYR A 349 -11.03 13.65 -8.21
N VAL A 350 -10.76 12.39 -7.85
CA VAL A 350 -10.77 11.26 -8.79
C VAL A 350 -12.06 10.46 -8.68
N LEU A 351 -12.38 9.98 -7.48
CA LEU A 351 -13.59 9.18 -7.22
C LEU A 351 -14.62 10.01 -6.46
N LYS A 352 -15.33 10.87 -7.17
CA LYS A 352 -16.44 11.64 -6.59
C LYS A 352 -17.57 10.71 -6.14
N ASN A 353 -18.30 11.10 -5.07
CA ASN A 353 -19.38 10.30 -4.49
C ASN A 353 -18.93 8.89 -4.10
N LYS A 354 -17.82 8.79 -3.39
CA LYS A 354 -17.21 7.52 -2.97
C LYS A 354 -18.15 6.53 -2.29
N SER A 355 -19.18 7.02 -1.58
CA SER A 355 -20.20 6.16 -0.97
C SER A 355 -20.98 5.35 -1.99
N ASP A 356 -21.21 5.88 -3.21
CA ASP A 356 -21.89 5.16 -4.28
C ASP A 356 -21.10 3.93 -4.76
N TYR A 357 -19.83 3.82 -4.35
CA TYR A 357 -18.91 2.73 -4.65
C TYR A 357 -18.58 1.86 -3.42
N GLY A 358 -19.34 2.01 -2.31
CA GLY A 358 -19.10 1.26 -1.10
C GLY A 358 -17.87 1.68 -0.30
N ILE A 359 -17.38 2.92 -0.50
CA ILE A 359 -16.32 3.52 0.27
C ILE A 359 -16.91 4.59 1.18
N HIS A 360 -16.81 4.39 2.48
CA HIS A 360 -17.18 5.35 3.50
C HIS A 360 -15.93 5.89 4.16
N THR A 361 -15.94 7.16 4.56
CA THR A 361 -14.73 7.78 5.12
C THR A 361 -14.97 8.36 6.48
N TYR A 362 -13.98 8.25 7.34
CA TYR A 362 -13.86 8.96 8.60
C TYR A 362 -12.72 9.99 8.52
N SER A 363 -12.78 11.01 9.37
CA SER A 363 -11.70 11.98 9.54
C SER A 363 -10.80 11.59 10.70
N LEU A 364 -9.49 11.67 10.51
CA LEU A 364 -8.53 11.52 11.61
C LEU A 364 -8.59 12.70 12.60
N GLU A 365 -9.07 13.88 12.15
CA GLU A 365 -9.27 15.06 13.01
C GLU A 365 -10.50 14.90 13.95
N ALA A 366 -11.45 14.03 13.57
CA ALA A 366 -12.66 13.75 14.31
C ALA A 366 -12.87 12.23 14.44
N LEU A 367 -11.85 11.52 14.87
CA LEU A 367 -11.83 10.07 14.91
C LEU A 367 -12.87 9.49 15.88
N ASP A 368 -13.26 10.24 16.90
CA ASP A 368 -14.36 9.93 17.81
C ASP A 368 -15.73 9.81 17.13
N SER A 369 -15.91 10.39 15.94
CA SER A 369 -17.12 10.26 15.13
C SER A 369 -17.17 8.98 14.28
N MET A 370 -16.05 8.28 14.12
CA MET A 370 -15.97 7.06 13.30
C MET A 370 -16.90 5.93 13.76
N PRO A 371 -17.08 5.68 15.07
CA PRO A 371 -18.03 4.66 15.55
C PRO A 371 -19.48 4.92 15.14
N ASP A 372 -19.90 6.19 15.02
CA ASP A 372 -21.24 6.52 14.56
C ASP A 372 -21.45 6.14 13.09
N ILE A 373 -20.46 6.40 12.23
CA ILE A 373 -20.48 5.98 10.83
C ILE A 373 -20.55 4.45 10.75
N LEU A 374 -19.73 3.77 11.54
CA LEU A 374 -19.69 2.32 11.58
C LEU A 374 -21.01 1.72 12.06
N ASN A 375 -21.60 2.26 13.13
CA ASN A 375 -22.91 1.85 13.64
C ASN A 375 -24.03 2.07 12.62
N GLN A 376 -24.00 3.15 11.85
CA GLN A 376 -24.94 3.36 10.75
C GLN A 376 -24.82 2.30 9.67
N LEU A 377 -23.58 1.94 9.27
CA LEU A 377 -23.34 0.88 8.29
C LEU A 377 -23.80 -0.47 8.79
N LEU A 378 -23.49 -0.83 10.04
CA LEU A 378 -23.92 -2.09 10.66
C LEU A 378 -25.45 -2.19 10.73
N LYS A 379 -26.14 -1.11 11.11
CA LYS A 379 -27.64 -1.05 11.09
C LYS A 379 -28.21 -1.23 9.68
N ARG A 380 -27.61 -0.60 8.67
CA ARG A 380 -28.02 -0.77 7.26
C ARG A 380 -27.87 -2.24 6.82
N ILE A 381 -26.77 -2.89 7.24
CA ILE A 381 -26.54 -4.32 6.96
C ILE A 381 -27.56 -5.19 7.67
N GLU A 382 -27.83 -4.96 8.96
CA GLU A 382 -28.84 -5.68 9.75
C GLU A 382 -30.23 -5.60 9.11
N HIS A 383 -30.63 -4.40 8.65
CA HIS A 383 -31.91 -4.16 7.96
C HIS A 383 -31.88 -4.61 6.48
N LYS A 384 -30.77 -5.17 5.99
CA LYS A 384 -30.59 -5.62 4.61
C LYS A 384 -30.92 -4.53 3.58
N ASP A 385 -30.42 -3.32 3.82
CA ASP A 385 -30.60 -2.19 2.91
C ASP A 385 -30.05 -2.53 1.50
N GLU A 386 -30.93 -2.63 0.51
CA GLU A 386 -30.57 -2.99 -0.86
C GLU A 386 -29.66 -1.96 -1.53
N ASN A 387 -29.62 -0.71 -1.05
CA ASN A 387 -28.70 0.29 -1.58
C ASN A 387 -27.26 -0.14 -1.36
N ILE A 388 -26.93 -0.87 -0.28
CA ILE A 388 -25.59 -1.44 -0.07
C ILE A 388 -25.19 -2.34 -1.23
N ILE A 389 -26.11 -3.17 -1.74
CA ILE A 389 -25.81 -4.05 -2.88
C ILE A 389 -25.51 -3.24 -4.14
N ASN A 390 -26.15 -2.09 -4.33
CA ASN A 390 -25.87 -1.20 -5.46
C ASN A 390 -24.50 -0.50 -5.30
N GLU A 391 -24.20 0.00 -4.09
CA GLU A 391 -22.89 0.57 -3.76
C GLU A 391 -21.78 -0.45 -4.03
N LEU A 392 -21.90 -1.66 -3.51
CA LEU A 392 -20.92 -2.75 -3.72
C LEU A 392 -20.78 -3.16 -5.19
N ARG A 393 -21.88 -3.19 -5.94
CA ARG A 393 -21.86 -3.49 -7.38
C ARG A 393 -21.09 -2.42 -8.15
N ASN A 394 -21.35 -1.17 -7.86
CA ASN A 394 -20.63 -0.06 -8.47
C ASN A 394 -19.15 -0.10 -8.12
N GLY A 395 -18.81 -0.33 -6.84
CA GLY A 395 -17.44 -0.48 -6.37
C GLY A 395 -16.71 -1.64 -7.04
N TYR A 396 -17.35 -2.80 -7.15
CA TYR A 396 -16.80 -3.95 -7.85
C TYR A 396 -16.51 -3.65 -9.32
N ASN A 397 -17.48 -3.06 -10.03
CA ASN A 397 -17.31 -2.71 -11.44
C ASN A 397 -16.19 -1.69 -11.64
N TYR A 398 -16.13 -0.67 -10.78
CA TYR A 398 -15.05 0.32 -10.79
C TYR A 398 -13.70 -0.33 -10.55
N ALA A 399 -13.58 -1.17 -9.51
CA ALA A 399 -12.32 -1.84 -9.22
C ALA A 399 -11.86 -2.78 -10.35
N CYS A 400 -12.80 -3.51 -10.97
CA CYS A 400 -12.49 -4.34 -12.14
C CYS A 400 -12.00 -3.53 -13.33
N SER A 401 -12.52 -2.32 -13.57
CA SER A 401 -12.10 -1.47 -14.68
C SER A 401 -10.73 -0.82 -14.44
N ASP A 402 -10.47 -0.36 -13.20
CA ASP A 402 -9.34 0.53 -12.91
C ASP A 402 -8.19 -0.16 -12.15
N PHE A 403 -8.49 -1.21 -11.36
CA PHE A 403 -7.53 -1.90 -10.49
C PHE A 403 -7.36 -3.39 -10.80
N SER A 404 -7.88 -3.88 -11.94
CA SER A 404 -7.55 -5.25 -12.37
C SER A 404 -6.09 -5.33 -12.85
N TRP A 405 -5.44 -6.47 -12.66
CA TRP A 405 -4.10 -6.72 -13.17
C TRP A 405 -4.00 -6.51 -14.68
N LYS A 406 -5.05 -6.85 -15.43
CA LYS A 406 -5.15 -6.59 -16.87
C LYS A 406 -5.10 -5.09 -17.21
N HIS A 407 -5.81 -4.26 -16.45
CA HIS A 407 -5.75 -2.80 -16.62
C HIS A 407 -4.38 -2.26 -16.23
N TRP A 408 -3.83 -2.73 -15.12
CA TRP A 408 -2.50 -2.41 -14.64
C TRP A 408 -1.44 -2.70 -15.71
N THR A 409 -1.47 -3.91 -16.29
CA THR A 409 -0.53 -4.33 -17.34
C THR A 409 -0.63 -3.47 -18.59
N ARG A 410 -1.83 -3.07 -19.01
CA ARG A 410 -2.00 -2.14 -20.14
C ARG A 410 -1.34 -0.79 -19.89
N LYS A 411 -1.52 -0.21 -18.70
CA LYS A 411 -0.85 1.03 -18.30
C LYS A 411 0.67 0.86 -18.34
N TRP A 412 1.17 -0.22 -17.77
CA TRP A 412 2.59 -0.53 -17.79
C TRP A 412 3.16 -0.64 -19.20
N ILE A 413 2.52 -1.40 -20.07
CA ILE A 413 2.94 -1.53 -21.48
C ILE A 413 2.97 -0.16 -22.18
N SER A 414 2.00 0.70 -21.89
CA SER A 414 1.97 2.06 -22.42
C SER A 414 3.18 2.88 -21.96
N LEU A 415 3.55 2.77 -20.66
CA LEU A 415 4.74 3.42 -20.11
C LEU A 415 6.03 2.89 -20.76
N LEU A 416 6.18 1.56 -20.83
CA LEU A 416 7.34 0.94 -21.51
C LEU A 416 7.45 1.35 -22.98
N THR A 417 6.33 1.62 -23.65
CA THR A 417 6.34 2.06 -25.04
C THR A 417 6.71 3.54 -25.17
N ALA A 418 6.22 4.38 -24.26
CA ALA A 418 6.47 5.81 -24.30
C ALA A 418 7.91 6.19 -23.87
N TYR A 419 8.51 5.44 -22.94
CA TYR A 419 9.80 5.75 -22.34
C TYR A 419 10.86 4.69 -22.61
N GLY A 420 10.53 3.68 -23.37
CA GLY A 420 11.38 2.49 -23.58
C GLY A 420 12.53 2.67 -24.56
N TYR A 421 12.51 3.66 -25.43
CA TYR A 421 13.61 3.93 -26.38
C TYR A 421 13.65 5.40 -26.80
N ASN A 422 14.75 6.06 -26.53
CA ASN A 422 15.40 7.07 -27.34
C ASN A 422 16.89 6.88 -27.24
#